data_cd15735a65e9a019f952c1778e8352de
#
_entry.id   cd15735a65e9a019f952c1778e8352de
#
_cell.length_a   1.000
_cell.length_b   1.000
_cell.length_c   1.000
_cell.angle_alpha   90.00
_cell.angle_beta   90.00
_cell.angle_gamma   90.00
#
_symmetry.space_group_name_H-M   'P 1'
#
loop_
_entity.id
_entity.type
_entity.pdbx_description
1 polymer ?
#
loop_
_entity_poly.entity_id
_entity_poly.type
_entity_poly.pdbx_seq_one_letter_code
_entity_poly.pdbx_strand_id
1 'polypeptide(L)'
;MRTYLVVIDDSPESALALRFAARRAARTGGGVIVLAIIPPQDFVAFGGVQATIEAECREHAEELVAAASDAVVQEGVTPQTLIKSGKPAEVVREVIGASDEIAALVLATAATGAPGPLVAHFTGQDAGTLPCPVMLVPGGIDIARLDALS
;
A
#
# COMPACT_ATOMS: atom_id res chain seq x y z
N MET A 1 0.00 9.99 -16.60
CA MET A 1 0.37 8.57 -16.51
C MET A 1 -0.60 7.88 -15.55
N ARG A 2 -1.08 6.73 -15.91
CA ARG A 2 -1.97 5.96 -15.03
C ARG A 2 -1.16 5.26 -13.95
N THR A 3 -1.35 5.65 -12.69
CA THR A 3 -0.53 5.18 -11.57
C THR A 3 -1.39 4.42 -10.58
N TYR A 4 -0.87 3.31 -10.07
CA TYR A 4 -1.52 2.50 -9.05
C TYR A 4 -0.88 2.76 -7.69
N LEU A 5 -1.69 3.06 -6.70
CA LEU A 5 -1.23 3.25 -5.33
C LEU A 5 -1.35 1.94 -4.56
N VAL A 6 -0.25 1.49 -3.96
CA VAL A 6 -0.22 0.29 -3.13
C VAL A 6 0.31 0.64 -1.74
N VAL A 7 -0.36 0.17 -0.72
CA VAL A 7 0.10 0.31 0.68
C VAL A 7 0.84 -0.96 1.07
N ILE A 8 2.07 -0.81 1.53
CA ILE A 8 2.94 -1.92 1.93
C ILE A 8 3.04 -1.97 3.45
N ASP A 9 2.86 -3.15 4.00
CA ASP A 9 3.02 -3.46 5.41
C ASP A 9 3.65 -4.85 5.60
N ASP A 10 3.64 -5.37 6.83
CA ASP A 10 4.20 -6.69 7.13
C ASP A 10 3.28 -7.86 6.76
N SER A 11 2.07 -7.59 6.29
CA SER A 11 1.15 -8.66 5.93
C SER A 11 1.56 -9.34 4.62
N PRO A 12 1.37 -10.66 4.52
CA PRO A 12 1.67 -11.36 3.27
C PRO A 12 0.79 -10.92 2.10
N GLU A 13 -0.44 -10.49 2.37
CA GLU A 13 -1.34 -10.01 1.33
C GLU A 13 -0.89 -8.69 0.69
N SER A 14 -0.14 -7.84 1.40
CA SER A 14 0.35 -6.60 0.79
C SER A 14 1.31 -6.88 -0.38
N ALA A 15 2.07 -7.97 -0.31
CA ALA A 15 2.93 -8.40 -1.41
C ALA A 15 2.10 -8.83 -2.64
N LEU A 16 0.93 -9.41 -2.45
CA LEU A 16 0.01 -9.76 -3.55
C LEU A 16 -0.55 -8.52 -4.24
N ALA A 17 -0.96 -7.52 -3.47
CA ALA A 17 -1.41 -6.25 -4.02
C ALA A 17 -0.31 -5.57 -4.84
N LEU A 18 0.92 -5.58 -4.33
CA LEU A 18 2.07 -5.01 -5.01
C LEU A 18 2.35 -5.73 -6.34
N ARG A 19 2.38 -7.05 -6.32
CA ARG A 19 2.61 -7.85 -7.53
C ARG A 19 1.57 -7.58 -8.58
N PHE A 20 0.30 -7.55 -8.20
CA PHE A 20 -0.79 -7.24 -9.12
C PHE A 20 -0.63 -5.85 -9.73
N ALA A 21 -0.38 -4.83 -8.90
CA ALA A 21 -0.23 -3.46 -9.35
C ALA A 21 0.97 -3.28 -10.29
N ALA A 22 2.12 -3.86 -9.94
CA ALA A 22 3.33 -3.76 -10.75
C ALA A 22 3.16 -4.41 -12.13
N ARG A 23 2.59 -5.60 -12.18
CA ARG A 23 2.34 -6.31 -13.43
C ARG A 23 1.32 -5.58 -14.30
N ARG A 24 0.28 -5.04 -13.67
CA ARG A 24 -0.71 -4.24 -14.39
C ARG A 24 -0.13 -2.95 -14.94
N ALA A 25 0.68 -2.26 -14.15
CA ALA A 25 1.39 -1.06 -14.61
C ALA A 25 2.31 -1.38 -15.79
N ALA A 26 3.04 -2.49 -15.74
CA ALA A 26 3.90 -2.93 -16.83
C ALA A 26 3.12 -3.12 -18.14
N ARG A 27 1.93 -3.72 -18.05
CA ARG A 27 1.09 -3.97 -19.22
C ARG A 27 0.38 -2.73 -19.77
N THR A 28 0.09 -1.76 -18.93
CA THR A 28 -0.64 -0.55 -19.31
C THR A 28 0.26 0.66 -19.56
N GLY A 29 1.57 0.51 -19.42
CA GLY A 29 2.51 1.63 -19.52
C GLY A 29 2.37 2.62 -18.36
N GLY A 30 1.88 2.17 -17.23
CA GLY A 30 1.63 2.99 -16.04
C GLY A 30 2.76 2.99 -15.04
N GLY A 31 2.50 3.56 -13.88
CA GLY A 31 3.43 3.62 -12.74
C GLY A 31 2.85 3.01 -11.48
N VAL A 32 3.70 2.87 -10.47
CA VAL A 32 3.32 2.40 -9.14
C VAL A 32 3.86 3.35 -8.09
N ILE A 33 3.00 3.75 -7.16
CA ILE A 33 3.41 4.41 -5.92
C ILE A 33 3.35 3.38 -4.81
N VAL A 34 4.48 3.17 -4.16
CA VAL A 34 4.61 2.30 -2.98
C VAL A 34 4.55 3.19 -1.74
N LEU A 35 3.54 3.00 -0.93
CA LEU A 35 3.32 3.78 0.29
C LEU A 35 3.48 2.89 1.51
N ALA A 36 4.39 3.26 2.41
CA ALA A 36 4.47 2.70 3.76
C ALA A 36 3.99 3.75 4.77
N ILE A 37 3.16 3.32 5.71
CA ILE A 37 2.55 4.19 6.71
C ILE A 37 3.07 3.81 8.08
N ILE A 38 3.57 4.81 8.80
CA ILE A 38 3.94 4.69 10.21
C ILE A 38 2.71 5.13 11.00
N PRO A 39 1.97 4.19 11.64
CA PRO A 39 0.77 4.56 12.38
C PRO A 39 1.11 5.37 13.61
N PRO A 40 0.16 6.16 14.15
CA PRO A 40 0.37 6.88 15.38
C PRO A 40 0.66 5.90 16.51
N GLN A 41 1.62 6.24 17.34
CA GLN A 41 2.01 5.42 18.48
C GLN A 41 1.54 6.13 19.75
N ASP A 42 0.72 5.45 20.55
CA ASP A 42 0.34 5.93 21.88
C ASP A 42 1.47 5.61 22.87
N PHE A 43 2.45 6.50 22.94
CA PHE A 43 3.49 6.33 23.93
C PHE A 43 3.18 7.11 25.17
N VAL A 44 3.22 6.43 26.32
CA VAL A 44 3.45 7.08 27.59
C VAL A 44 4.93 7.50 27.52
N ALA A 45 5.17 8.76 27.22
CA ALA A 45 6.48 9.28 26.93
C ALA A 45 7.43 9.14 28.12
N PHE A 46 8.38 8.23 28.00
CA PHE A 46 9.59 8.24 28.79
C PHE A 46 10.73 8.69 27.86
N GLY A 47 10.90 10.00 27.71
CA GLY A 47 12.08 10.64 27.13
C GLY A 47 12.65 9.95 25.89
N GLY A 48 13.84 9.35 26.04
CA GLY A 48 14.56 8.74 24.93
C GLY A 48 13.95 7.46 24.33
N VAL A 49 12.97 6.82 24.98
CA VAL A 49 12.37 5.59 24.47
C VAL A 49 11.45 5.87 23.28
N GLN A 50 10.72 6.98 23.32
CA GLN A 50 9.85 7.37 22.21
C GLN A 50 10.65 7.64 20.93
N ALA A 51 11.75 8.39 21.05
CA ALA A 51 12.61 8.70 19.90
C ALA A 51 13.22 7.44 19.29
N THR A 52 13.61 6.47 20.10
CA THR A 52 14.13 5.18 19.64
C THR A 52 13.07 4.39 18.88
N ILE A 53 11.85 4.34 19.39
CA ILE A 53 10.75 3.60 18.73
C ILE A 53 10.37 4.27 17.42
N GLU A 54 10.31 5.60 17.37
CA GLU A 54 10.06 6.34 16.12
C GLU A 54 11.12 6.07 15.07
N ALA A 55 12.41 6.04 15.48
CA ALA A 55 13.51 5.70 14.59
C ALA A 55 13.43 4.27 14.07
N GLU A 56 13.06 3.31 14.92
CA GLU A 56 12.88 1.91 14.53
C GLU A 56 11.71 1.73 13.57
N CYS A 57 10.60 2.41 13.80
CA CYS A 57 9.43 2.38 12.91
C CYS A 57 9.78 2.94 11.53
N ARG A 58 10.53 4.03 11.48
CA ARG A 58 10.97 4.62 10.20
C ARG A 58 11.93 3.72 9.47
N GLU A 59 12.91 3.15 10.16
CA GLU A 59 13.86 2.20 9.58
C GLU A 59 13.13 0.97 9.01
N HIS A 60 12.15 0.45 9.74
CA HIS A 60 11.32 -0.67 9.28
C HIS A 60 10.52 -0.29 8.02
N ALA A 61 9.92 0.90 7.99
CA ALA A 61 9.21 1.39 6.81
C ALA A 61 10.15 1.54 5.60
N GLU A 62 11.35 2.03 5.82
CA GLU A 62 12.37 2.13 4.76
C GLU A 62 12.76 0.77 4.19
N GLU A 63 12.90 -0.25 5.04
CA GLU A 63 13.17 -1.62 4.62
C GLU A 63 12.02 -2.20 3.78
N LEU A 64 10.77 -2.00 4.22
CA LEU A 64 9.59 -2.44 3.49
C LEU A 64 9.51 -1.80 2.10
N VAL A 65 9.73 -0.50 2.03
CA VAL A 65 9.69 0.26 0.78
C VAL A 65 10.82 -0.16 -0.15
N ALA A 66 12.02 -0.41 0.37
CA ALA A 66 13.16 -0.87 -0.44
C ALA A 66 12.87 -2.23 -1.09
N ALA A 67 12.37 -3.19 -0.31
CA ALA A 67 12.02 -4.51 -0.83
C ALA A 67 10.89 -4.44 -1.85
N ALA A 68 9.88 -3.61 -1.59
CA ALA A 68 8.77 -3.40 -2.51
C ALA A 68 9.22 -2.75 -3.82
N SER A 69 10.12 -1.78 -3.74
CA SER A 69 10.69 -1.11 -4.92
C SER A 69 11.45 -2.09 -5.80
N ASP A 70 12.24 -2.96 -5.22
CA ASP A 70 12.95 -3.99 -5.98
C ASP A 70 11.97 -4.92 -6.71
N ALA A 71 10.89 -5.31 -6.08
CA ALA A 71 9.86 -6.14 -6.70
C ALA A 71 9.18 -5.44 -7.89
N VAL A 72 8.93 -4.15 -7.77
CA VAL A 72 8.34 -3.35 -8.86
C VAL A 72 9.31 -3.21 -10.03
N VAL A 73 10.58 -2.94 -9.74
CA VAL A 73 11.63 -2.82 -10.77
C VAL A 73 11.78 -4.13 -11.54
N GLN A 74 11.67 -5.27 -10.88
CA GLN A 74 11.74 -6.59 -11.54
C GLN A 74 10.63 -6.78 -12.58
N GLU A 75 9.49 -6.12 -12.44
CA GLU A 75 8.42 -6.14 -13.42
C GLU A 75 8.61 -5.11 -14.54
N GLY A 76 9.71 -4.38 -14.54
CA GLY A 76 10.02 -3.38 -15.56
C GLY A 76 9.36 -2.02 -15.34
N VAL A 77 8.92 -1.73 -14.14
CA VAL A 77 8.24 -0.48 -13.78
C VAL A 77 9.12 0.34 -12.83
N THR A 78 9.12 1.65 -13.01
CA THR A 78 9.81 2.55 -12.09
C THR A 78 8.91 2.89 -10.90
N PRO A 79 9.26 2.50 -9.67
CA PRO A 79 8.45 2.81 -8.50
C PRO A 79 8.68 4.24 -8.03
N GLN A 80 7.61 4.88 -7.53
CA GLN A 80 7.68 6.04 -6.69
C GLN A 80 7.42 5.58 -5.26
N THR A 81 8.21 6.05 -4.31
CA THR A 81 8.12 5.60 -2.92
C THR A 81 7.72 6.75 -2.00
N LEU A 82 6.83 6.45 -1.06
CA LEU A 82 6.39 7.39 -0.03
C LEU A 82 6.39 6.71 1.32
N ILE A 83 6.89 7.41 2.33
CA ILE A 83 6.76 7.02 3.74
C ILE A 83 6.06 8.18 4.46
N LYS A 84 4.91 7.89 5.03
CA LYS A 84 4.08 8.88 5.71
C LYS A 84 3.73 8.40 7.12
N SER A 85 3.58 9.34 8.03
CA SER A 85 3.13 9.07 9.40
C SER A 85 1.72 9.59 9.58
N GLY A 86 0.90 8.86 10.29
CA GLY A 86 -0.48 9.26 10.59
C GLY A 86 -1.44 8.07 10.60
N LYS A 87 -2.73 8.39 10.73
CA LYS A 87 -3.76 7.36 10.66
C LYS A 87 -3.86 6.81 9.24
N PRO A 88 -3.80 5.48 9.06
CA PRO A 88 -3.67 4.90 7.72
C PRO A 88 -4.71 5.35 6.71
N ALA A 89 -5.99 5.35 7.07
CA ALA A 89 -7.04 5.77 6.15
C ALA A 89 -6.94 7.26 5.76
N GLU A 90 -6.58 8.12 6.70
CA GLU A 90 -6.38 9.55 6.43
C GLU A 90 -5.17 9.79 5.52
N VAL A 91 -4.07 9.07 5.75
CA VAL A 91 -2.87 9.17 4.92
C VAL A 91 -3.15 8.73 3.50
N VAL A 92 -3.83 7.61 3.31
CA VAL A 92 -4.20 7.10 1.98
C VAL A 92 -5.06 8.12 1.24
N ARG A 93 -6.08 8.66 1.89
CA ARG A 93 -6.96 9.68 1.29
C ARG A 93 -6.19 10.94 0.90
N GLU A 94 -5.27 11.39 1.75
CA GLU A 94 -4.41 12.53 1.46
C GLU A 94 -3.54 12.31 0.23
N VAL A 95 -2.89 11.14 0.14
CA VAL A 95 -2.04 10.77 -1.00
C VAL A 95 -2.85 10.74 -2.30
N ILE A 96 -4.02 10.14 -2.27
CA ILE A 96 -4.90 10.07 -3.45
C ILE A 96 -5.34 11.47 -3.87
N GLY A 97 -5.69 12.32 -2.91
CA GLY A 97 -6.12 13.69 -3.19
C GLY A 97 -5.02 14.60 -3.74
N ALA A 98 -3.76 14.25 -3.52
CA ALA A 98 -2.62 15.05 -3.94
C ALA A 98 -2.18 14.79 -5.39
N SER A 99 -2.73 13.81 -6.08
CA SER A 99 -2.32 13.45 -7.43
C SER A 99 -3.49 13.00 -8.30
N ASP A 100 -3.69 13.67 -9.41
CA ASP A 100 -4.71 13.31 -10.41
C ASP A 100 -4.31 12.08 -11.24
N GLU A 101 -3.06 11.63 -11.13
CA GLU A 101 -2.56 10.49 -11.88
C GLU A 101 -2.88 9.14 -11.24
N ILE A 102 -3.32 9.11 -9.98
CA ILE A 102 -3.66 7.87 -9.29
C ILE A 102 -4.96 7.31 -9.87
N ALA A 103 -4.82 6.23 -10.61
CA ALA A 103 -5.94 5.60 -11.31
C ALA A 103 -6.69 4.59 -10.46
N ALA A 104 -6.06 4.03 -9.45
CA ALA A 104 -6.68 3.08 -8.53
C ALA A 104 -5.85 2.93 -7.25
N LEU A 105 -6.56 2.68 -6.16
CA LEU A 105 -5.98 2.16 -4.92
C LEU A 105 -6.04 0.63 -4.98
N VAL A 106 -4.89 -0.04 -4.89
CA VAL A 106 -4.83 -1.50 -4.93
C VAL A 106 -4.58 -2.03 -3.53
N LEU A 107 -5.52 -2.79 -3.02
CA LEU A 107 -5.45 -3.42 -1.70
C LEU A 107 -5.62 -4.92 -1.83
N ALA A 108 -5.10 -5.67 -0.89
CA ALA A 108 -5.38 -7.09 -0.77
C ALA A 108 -6.09 -7.38 0.54
N THR A 109 -7.00 -8.34 0.51
CA THR A 109 -7.67 -8.81 1.73
C THR A 109 -6.84 -9.87 2.43
N ALA A 110 -7.02 -10.03 3.73
CA ALA A 110 -6.55 -11.22 4.41
C ALA A 110 -7.21 -12.47 3.79
N ALA A 111 -6.47 -13.58 3.74
CA ALA A 111 -6.98 -14.82 3.14
C ALA A 111 -8.18 -15.39 3.88
N THR A 112 -8.23 -15.19 5.19
CA THR A 112 -9.30 -15.66 6.07
C THR A 112 -9.58 -14.63 7.15
N GLY A 113 -10.80 -14.63 7.68
CA GLY A 113 -11.22 -13.73 8.74
C GLY A 113 -11.51 -12.31 8.25
N ALA A 114 -11.29 -11.31 9.10
CA ALA A 114 -11.51 -9.92 8.76
C ALA A 114 -10.58 -9.48 7.63
N PRO A 115 -11.07 -8.70 6.66
CA PRO A 115 -10.30 -8.38 5.45
C PRO A 115 -9.10 -7.47 5.67
N GLY A 116 -9.04 -6.79 6.78
CA GLY A 116 -8.04 -5.79 7.11
C GLY A 116 -8.64 -4.40 7.24
N PRO A 117 -8.00 -3.51 8.04
CA PRO A 117 -8.60 -2.20 8.37
C PRO A 117 -8.75 -1.26 7.17
N LEU A 118 -7.79 -1.22 6.25
CA LEU A 118 -7.92 -0.38 5.06
C LEU A 118 -8.98 -0.90 4.10
N VAL A 119 -9.06 -2.20 3.91
CA VAL A 119 -10.10 -2.82 3.08
C VAL A 119 -11.49 -2.51 3.68
N ALA A 120 -11.66 -2.73 4.98
CA ALA A 120 -12.92 -2.44 5.65
C ALA A 120 -13.32 -0.97 5.52
N HIS A 121 -12.37 -0.06 5.66
CA HIS A 121 -12.63 1.38 5.57
C HIS A 121 -13.02 1.80 4.15
N PHE A 122 -12.25 1.41 3.14
CA PHE A 122 -12.45 1.88 1.76
C PHE A 122 -13.48 1.07 0.97
N THR A 123 -14.04 0.03 1.53
CA THR A 123 -15.23 -0.64 0.99
C THR A 123 -16.50 -0.32 1.78
N GLY A 124 -16.36 0.38 2.91
CA GLY A 124 -17.44 0.80 3.79
C GLY A 124 -17.65 2.31 3.78
N GLN A 125 -17.15 2.98 4.82
CA GLN A 125 -17.44 4.39 5.09
C GLN A 125 -17.04 5.36 3.99
N ASP A 126 -15.86 5.17 3.39
CA ASP A 126 -15.31 6.10 2.41
C ASP A 126 -15.38 5.59 0.97
N ALA A 127 -16.05 4.47 0.73
CA ALA A 127 -16.10 3.88 -0.60
C ALA A 127 -16.72 4.82 -1.64
N GLY A 128 -17.77 5.55 -1.26
CA GLY A 128 -18.53 6.39 -2.19
C GLY A 128 -17.91 7.74 -2.51
N THR A 129 -16.90 8.17 -1.76
CA THR A 129 -16.32 9.52 -1.92
C THR A 129 -14.83 9.50 -2.27
N LEU A 130 -14.25 8.33 -2.45
CA LEU A 130 -12.85 8.23 -2.85
C LEU A 130 -12.70 8.69 -4.32
N PRO A 131 -11.69 9.51 -4.66
CA PRO A 131 -11.54 10.04 -6.03
C PRO A 131 -11.07 9.04 -7.08
N CYS A 132 -10.81 7.78 -6.71
CA CYS A 132 -10.42 6.73 -7.65
C CYS A 132 -11.05 5.40 -7.25
N PRO A 133 -11.14 4.43 -8.16
CA PRO A 133 -11.60 3.09 -7.82
C PRO A 133 -10.64 2.35 -6.89
N VAL A 134 -11.19 1.37 -6.17
CA VAL A 134 -10.42 0.44 -5.35
C VAL A 134 -10.41 -0.92 -6.05
N MET A 135 -9.22 -1.47 -6.24
CA MET A 135 -9.05 -2.84 -6.75
C MET A 135 -8.68 -3.73 -5.58
N LEU A 136 -9.47 -4.77 -5.35
CA LEU A 136 -9.25 -5.71 -4.24
C LEU A 136 -8.69 -7.01 -4.77
N VAL A 137 -7.53 -7.39 -4.24
CA VAL A 137 -6.91 -8.68 -4.54
C VAL A 137 -7.23 -9.64 -3.39
N PRO A 138 -7.88 -10.77 -3.65
CA PRO A 138 -8.14 -11.75 -2.59
C PRO A 138 -6.83 -12.32 -2.04
N GLY A 139 -6.65 -12.31 -0.72
CA GLY A 139 -5.42 -12.78 -0.10
C GLY A 139 -5.17 -14.29 -0.25
N GLY A 140 -6.23 -15.04 -0.55
CA GLY A 140 -6.14 -16.48 -0.82
C GLY A 140 -5.94 -16.84 -2.30
N ILE A 141 -5.75 -15.85 -3.17
CA ILE A 141 -5.59 -16.12 -4.60
C ILE A 141 -4.29 -16.90 -4.89
N ASP A 142 -4.37 -17.84 -5.80
CA ASP A 142 -3.18 -18.53 -6.32
C ASP A 142 -2.32 -17.56 -7.16
N ILE A 143 -1.00 -17.62 -7.00
CA ILE A 143 -0.06 -16.72 -7.69
C ILE A 143 -0.20 -16.85 -9.23
N ALA A 144 -0.32 -18.06 -9.74
CA ALA A 144 -0.48 -18.27 -11.17
C ALA A 144 -1.76 -17.60 -11.70
N ARG A 145 -2.84 -17.66 -10.92
CA ARG A 145 -4.10 -17.02 -11.25
C ARG A 145 -3.98 -15.48 -11.21
N LEU A 146 -3.33 -14.97 -10.18
CA LEU A 146 -3.08 -13.54 -10.05
C LEU A 146 -2.28 -13.03 -11.25
N ASP A 147 -1.23 -13.74 -11.64
CA ASP A 147 -0.39 -13.37 -12.78
C ASP A 147 -1.16 -13.39 -14.11
N ALA A 148 -2.09 -14.32 -14.27
CA ALA A 148 -2.93 -14.40 -15.45
C ALA A 148 -3.92 -13.22 -15.56
N LEU A 149 -4.33 -12.66 -14.43
CA LEU A 149 -5.32 -11.58 -14.37
C LEU A 149 -4.74 -10.17 -14.33
N SER A 150 -3.48 -10.06 -13.98
CA SER A 150 -2.84 -8.73 -13.80
C SER A 150 -2.30 -8.10 -15.09
#